data_a7da7bd9439684b4d45c1b0183bca96e
#
_entry.id   a7da7bd9439684b4d45c1b0183bca96e
#
_cell.length_a   1.000
_cell.length_b   1.000
_cell.length_c   1.000
_cell.angle_alpha   90.00
_cell.angle_beta   90.00
_cell.angle_gamma   90.00
#
_symmetry.space_group_name_H-M   'P 1'
#
loop_
_entity.id
_entity.type
_entity.pdbx_description
1 polymer ?
#
loop_
_entity_poly.entity_id
_entity_poly.type
_entity_poly.pdbx_seq_one_letter_code
_entity_poly.pdbx_strand_id
1 'polypeptide(L)'
;MLAVIFLTRSGSANAASAKKAMLAAGCTFHHYPQQPRNHVPLNYKYHWNSFPATSGPHYYQWVIWNDYSEPVRQIQQIHNLEHGGIVIQYGSNVPRSDVDKITDFYRSDDNAMLVAPFPKLENKIAVEAWTYLSTCTHFNENGFTKFRDALRYHGPEHFPKSLLQPGQ
;
A
#
# COMPACT_ATOMS: atom_id res chain seq x y z
N MET A 1 30.31 0.10 -21.87
CA MET A 1 29.57 -0.92 -21.10
C MET A 1 29.47 -0.52 -19.62
N LEU A 2 28.77 0.57 -19.29
CA LEU A 2 28.71 1.15 -17.92
C LEU A 2 27.43 1.97 -17.74
N ALA A 3 26.25 1.32 -17.84
CA ALA A 3 24.97 2.04 -17.70
C ALA A 3 23.89 1.30 -16.87
N VAL A 4 24.22 0.25 -16.13
CA VAL A 4 23.19 -0.58 -15.44
C VAL A 4 23.18 -0.40 -13.91
N ILE A 5 24.12 0.34 -13.31
CA ILE A 5 24.30 0.36 -11.84
C ILE A 5 23.55 1.49 -11.12
N PHE A 6 23.00 2.48 -11.82
CA PHE A 6 22.43 3.68 -11.17
C PHE A 6 20.96 3.55 -10.72
N LEU A 7 20.16 2.64 -11.29
CA LEU A 7 18.72 2.54 -10.98
C LEU A 7 18.40 1.77 -9.69
N THR A 8 19.24 0.86 -9.26
CA THR A 8 19.01 0.06 -8.04
C THR A 8 19.33 0.81 -6.75
N ARG A 9 20.18 1.82 -6.80
CA ARG A 9 20.64 2.57 -5.61
C ARG A 9 19.62 3.58 -5.09
N SER A 10 18.81 4.19 -5.95
CA SER A 10 17.80 5.17 -5.53
C SER A 10 16.59 4.51 -4.83
N GLY A 11 16.12 3.38 -5.34
CA GLY A 11 14.99 2.65 -4.74
C GLY A 11 15.29 2.12 -3.34
N SER A 12 16.52 1.62 -3.11
CA SER A 12 16.95 1.14 -1.79
C SER A 12 17.10 2.27 -0.76
N ALA A 13 17.58 3.44 -1.18
CA ALA A 13 17.72 4.60 -0.32
C ALA A 13 16.35 5.17 0.09
N ASN A 14 15.39 5.20 -0.83
CA ASN A 14 14.03 5.65 -0.57
C ASN A 14 13.31 4.74 0.43
N ALA A 15 13.36 3.43 0.24
CA ALA A 15 12.79 2.45 1.17
C ALA A 15 13.42 2.52 2.57
N ALA A 16 14.75 2.80 2.66
CA ALA A 16 15.43 3.00 3.94
C ALA A 16 14.92 4.24 4.69
N SER A 17 14.63 5.33 3.98
CA SER A 17 14.03 6.54 4.55
C SER A 17 12.62 6.27 5.09
N ALA A 18 11.77 5.57 4.32
CA ALA A 18 10.45 5.14 4.77
C ALA A 18 10.53 4.27 6.02
N LYS A 19 11.40 3.26 6.01
CA LYS A 19 11.64 2.37 7.17
C LYS A 19 11.99 3.17 8.41
N LYS A 20 12.96 4.09 8.31
CA LYS A 20 13.39 4.91 9.44
C LYS A 20 12.22 5.73 10.03
N ALA A 21 11.42 6.35 9.17
CA ALA A 21 10.29 7.17 9.59
C ALA A 21 9.18 6.34 10.24
N MET A 22 8.83 5.19 9.65
CA MET A 22 7.80 4.29 10.20
C MET A 22 8.22 3.71 11.56
N LEU A 23 9.47 3.26 11.71
CA LEU A 23 9.98 2.78 13.00
C LEU A 23 10.01 3.87 14.06
N ALA A 24 10.38 5.10 13.69
CA ALA A 24 10.35 6.26 14.60
C ALA A 24 8.90 6.63 15.02
N ALA A 25 7.91 6.34 14.19
CA ALA A 25 6.49 6.49 14.50
C ALA A 25 5.90 5.35 15.37
N GLY A 26 6.72 4.38 15.80
CA GLY A 26 6.29 3.22 16.58
C GLY A 26 5.60 2.14 15.73
N CYS A 27 5.73 2.21 14.42
CA CYS A 27 5.18 1.22 13.48
C CYS A 27 6.20 0.10 13.21
N THR A 28 5.72 -1.01 12.67
CA THR A 28 6.58 -2.02 12.04
C THR A 28 6.95 -1.59 10.61
N PHE A 29 7.93 -2.25 10.00
CA PHE A 29 8.23 -2.10 8.58
C PHE A 29 8.84 -3.39 8.05
N HIS A 30 8.18 -4.01 7.07
CA HIS A 30 8.60 -5.28 6.49
C HIS A 30 8.68 -5.16 4.97
N HIS A 31 9.69 -5.82 4.38
CA HIS A 31 9.81 -6.06 2.96
C HIS A 31 9.73 -7.57 2.73
N TYR A 32 8.75 -7.99 1.96
CA TYR A 32 8.49 -9.40 1.67
C TYR A 32 9.04 -9.79 0.30
N PRO A 33 9.47 -11.03 0.10
CA PRO A 33 9.76 -11.55 -1.23
C PRO A 33 8.54 -11.41 -2.14
N GLN A 34 8.77 -10.96 -3.37
CA GLN A 34 7.70 -10.87 -4.37
C GLN A 34 7.15 -12.26 -4.68
N GLN A 35 5.82 -12.36 -4.72
CA GLN A 35 5.11 -13.55 -5.15
C GLN A 35 4.72 -13.46 -6.65
N PRO A 36 4.26 -14.57 -7.29
CA PRO A 36 3.83 -14.57 -8.68
C PRO A 36 2.78 -13.50 -9.00
N ARG A 37 2.85 -12.88 -10.17
CA ARG A 37 1.99 -11.77 -10.62
C ARG A 37 0.90 -12.20 -11.62
N ASN A 38 0.44 -13.42 -11.55
CA ASN A 38 -0.56 -13.92 -12.48
C ASN A 38 -1.97 -13.51 -12.09
N HIS A 39 -2.79 -13.17 -13.08
CA HIS A 39 -4.20 -12.92 -12.89
C HIS A 39 -4.95 -14.24 -12.63
N VAL A 40 -5.85 -14.21 -11.64
CA VAL A 40 -6.62 -15.36 -11.20
C VAL A 40 -8.10 -14.97 -11.00
N PRO A 41 -9.03 -15.95 -10.99
CA PRO A 41 -10.44 -15.68 -10.69
C PRO A 41 -10.64 -15.08 -9.29
N LEU A 42 -11.72 -14.30 -9.11
CA LEU A 42 -12.06 -13.62 -7.83
C LEU A 42 -12.20 -14.56 -6.63
N ASN A 43 -12.57 -15.81 -6.86
CA ASN A 43 -12.73 -16.84 -5.82
C ASN A 43 -11.49 -17.70 -5.59
N TYR A 44 -10.37 -17.35 -6.24
CA TYR A 44 -9.11 -18.07 -6.10
C TYR A 44 -8.62 -18.04 -4.65
N LYS A 45 -8.19 -19.19 -4.14
CA LYS A 45 -7.63 -19.32 -2.79
C LYS A 45 -6.12 -19.37 -2.87
N TYR A 46 -5.48 -18.49 -2.11
CA TYR A 46 -4.03 -18.40 -2.06
C TYR A 46 -3.57 -18.01 -0.65
N HIS A 47 -2.41 -18.47 -0.26
CA HIS A 47 -1.74 -18.08 0.98
C HIS A 47 -0.66 -17.05 0.64
N TRP A 48 -1.04 -15.77 0.72
CA TRP A 48 -0.08 -14.67 0.57
C TRP A 48 0.91 -14.67 1.73
N ASN A 49 2.13 -14.23 1.46
CA ASN A 49 3.22 -14.19 2.43
C ASN A 49 3.18 -12.99 3.39
N SER A 50 2.22 -12.11 3.26
CA SER A 50 1.97 -10.98 4.16
C SER A 50 0.49 -10.85 4.48
N PHE A 51 0.16 -10.16 5.56
CA PHE A 51 -1.20 -9.87 5.99
C PHE A 51 -1.30 -8.43 6.51
N PRO A 52 -2.01 -7.53 5.78
CA PRO A 52 -2.63 -7.72 4.46
C PRO A 52 -1.64 -8.14 3.38
N ALA A 53 -2.18 -8.61 2.23
CA ALA A 53 -1.37 -9.09 1.12
C ALA A 53 -0.75 -7.94 0.32
N THR A 54 0.57 -7.96 0.10
CA THR A 54 1.31 -6.90 -0.59
C THR A 54 1.85 -7.29 -1.96
N SER A 55 1.73 -8.55 -2.35
CA SER A 55 2.05 -9.07 -3.70
C SER A 55 1.41 -10.44 -3.87
N GLY A 56 1.42 -10.99 -5.08
CA GLY A 56 0.96 -12.34 -5.35
C GLY A 56 -0.11 -12.42 -6.42
N PRO A 57 -0.65 -13.63 -6.66
CA PRO A 57 -1.76 -13.82 -7.59
C PRO A 57 -2.96 -12.95 -7.21
N HIS A 58 -3.53 -12.26 -8.19
CA HIS A 58 -4.59 -11.28 -7.97
C HIS A 58 -5.58 -11.27 -9.14
N TYR A 59 -6.73 -10.61 -8.91
CA TYR A 59 -7.75 -10.46 -9.94
C TYR A 59 -7.33 -9.40 -10.96
N TYR A 60 -7.66 -9.60 -12.25
CA TYR A 60 -7.23 -8.70 -13.34
C TYR A 60 -7.78 -7.28 -13.25
N GLN A 61 -8.87 -7.06 -12.52
CA GLN A 61 -9.48 -5.75 -12.33
C GLN A 61 -9.12 -5.22 -10.93
N TRP A 62 -8.44 -4.09 -10.88
CA TRP A 62 -8.12 -3.42 -9.62
C TRP A 62 -9.36 -2.81 -8.95
N VAL A 63 -9.21 -2.39 -7.71
CA VAL A 63 -10.22 -1.60 -7.00
C VAL A 63 -10.14 -0.16 -7.52
N ILE A 64 -11.27 0.46 -7.86
CA ILE A 64 -11.32 1.88 -8.22
C ILE A 64 -10.64 2.70 -7.12
N TRP A 65 -9.74 3.62 -7.49
CA TRP A 65 -9.03 4.46 -6.53
C TRP A 65 -10.01 5.35 -5.76
N ASN A 66 -10.08 5.18 -4.45
CA ASN A 66 -11.00 5.95 -3.59
C ASN A 66 -10.70 5.74 -2.10
N ASP A 67 -11.35 6.56 -1.25
CA ASP A 67 -11.52 6.34 0.19
C ASP A 67 -12.88 5.65 0.41
N TYR A 68 -12.85 4.42 0.89
CA TYR A 68 -14.01 3.54 1.06
C TYR A 68 -14.47 3.48 2.51
N SER A 69 -15.79 3.49 2.72
CA SER A 69 -16.41 3.19 4.03
C SER A 69 -16.63 1.70 4.27
N GLU A 70 -16.46 0.87 3.24
CA GLU A 70 -16.65 -0.59 3.28
C GLU A 70 -15.39 -1.33 2.87
N PRO A 71 -15.18 -2.57 3.36
CA PRO A 71 -14.02 -3.37 2.98
C PRO A 71 -13.93 -3.64 1.49
N VAL A 72 -12.73 -3.56 0.94
CA VAL A 72 -12.42 -3.99 -0.44
C VAL A 72 -11.81 -5.40 -0.45
N ARG A 73 -11.87 -6.06 -1.60
CA ARG A 73 -11.31 -7.41 -1.75
C ARG A 73 -9.80 -7.37 -1.87
N GLN A 74 -9.10 -8.09 -0.99
CA GLN A 74 -7.64 -8.21 -1.01
C GLN A 74 -7.10 -8.63 -2.39
N ILE A 75 -7.76 -9.61 -3.02
CA ILE A 75 -7.37 -10.13 -4.34
C ILE A 75 -7.48 -9.09 -5.46
N GLN A 76 -8.22 -7.99 -5.29
CA GLN A 76 -8.28 -6.89 -6.24
C GLN A 76 -7.29 -5.78 -5.87
N GLN A 77 -7.17 -5.42 -4.58
CA GLN A 77 -6.26 -4.34 -4.17
C GLN A 77 -4.77 -4.65 -4.42
N ILE A 78 -4.38 -5.95 -4.46
CA ILE A 78 -3.03 -6.33 -4.86
C ILE A 78 -2.69 -5.79 -6.25
N HIS A 79 -3.64 -5.72 -7.16
CA HIS A 79 -3.45 -5.13 -8.49
C HIS A 79 -3.19 -3.62 -8.41
N ASN A 80 -3.86 -2.90 -7.50
CA ASN A 80 -3.53 -1.49 -7.23
C ASN A 80 -2.07 -1.32 -6.77
N LEU A 81 -1.58 -2.22 -5.92
CA LEU A 81 -0.19 -2.22 -5.47
C LEU A 81 0.78 -2.52 -6.63
N GLU A 82 0.42 -3.44 -7.53
CA GLU A 82 1.21 -3.77 -8.72
C GLU A 82 1.42 -2.54 -9.64
N HIS A 83 0.42 -1.68 -9.74
CA HIS A 83 0.51 -0.39 -10.45
C HIS A 83 1.23 0.71 -9.66
N GLY A 84 1.83 0.37 -8.52
CA GLY A 84 2.58 1.31 -7.69
C GLY A 84 1.72 2.17 -6.77
N GLY A 85 0.51 1.72 -6.46
CA GLY A 85 -0.34 2.40 -5.49
C GLY A 85 0.12 2.25 -4.04
N ILE A 86 -0.41 3.11 -3.20
CA ILE A 86 -0.37 3.00 -1.74
C ILE A 86 -1.77 2.65 -1.27
N VAL A 87 -1.87 1.59 -0.48
CA VAL A 87 -3.13 1.20 0.17
C VAL A 87 -2.99 1.42 1.67
N ILE A 88 -3.99 2.06 2.27
CA ILE A 88 -4.08 2.21 3.72
C ILE A 88 -5.34 1.47 4.17
N GLN A 89 -5.16 0.48 5.05
CA GLN A 89 -6.27 -0.25 5.63
C GLN A 89 -6.29 -0.08 7.15
N TYR A 90 -7.49 0.02 7.73
CA TYR A 90 -7.67 0.17 9.16
C TYR A 90 -8.65 -0.85 9.74
N GLY A 91 -8.32 -1.35 10.93
CA GLY A 91 -9.14 -2.33 11.64
C GLY A 91 -10.36 -1.73 12.31
N SER A 92 -11.29 -2.60 12.75
CA SER A 92 -12.56 -2.21 13.37
C SER A 92 -12.42 -1.43 14.69
N ASN A 93 -11.29 -1.57 15.38
CA ASN A 93 -11.05 -0.96 16.69
C ASN A 93 -10.09 0.24 16.61
N VAL A 94 -9.74 0.70 15.40
CA VAL A 94 -8.96 1.93 15.22
C VAL A 94 -9.82 3.13 15.64
N PRO A 95 -9.29 4.05 16.48
CA PRO A 95 -10.05 5.23 16.90
C PRO A 95 -10.56 6.06 15.72
N ARG A 96 -11.79 6.54 15.81
CA ARG A 96 -12.40 7.39 14.76
C ARG A 96 -11.53 8.59 14.42
N SER A 97 -10.89 9.19 15.42
CA SER A 97 -9.96 10.31 15.22
C SER A 97 -8.74 9.97 14.35
N ASP A 98 -8.28 8.71 14.35
CA ASP A 98 -7.20 8.28 13.47
C ASP A 98 -7.74 7.97 12.06
N VAL A 99 -8.96 7.42 11.95
CA VAL A 99 -9.63 7.23 10.65
C VAL A 99 -9.86 8.58 9.96
N ASP A 100 -10.32 9.60 10.68
CA ASP A 100 -10.52 10.94 10.15
C ASP A 100 -9.20 11.55 9.63
N LYS A 101 -8.09 11.38 10.35
CA LYS A 101 -6.75 11.80 9.90
C LYS A 101 -6.28 11.03 8.64
N ILE A 102 -6.57 9.74 8.54
CA ILE A 102 -6.28 8.94 7.34
C ILE A 102 -7.06 9.48 6.14
N THR A 103 -8.33 9.80 6.31
CA THR A 103 -9.17 10.41 5.27
C THR A 103 -8.64 11.78 4.85
N ASP A 104 -8.22 12.63 5.80
CA ASP A 104 -7.62 13.93 5.50
C ASP A 104 -6.26 13.77 4.79
N PHE A 105 -5.44 12.81 5.20
CA PHE A 105 -4.19 12.47 4.53
C PHE A 105 -4.42 12.00 3.08
N TYR A 106 -5.42 11.13 2.84
CA TYR A 106 -5.84 10.74 1.50
C TYR A 106 -6.24 11.96 0.67
N ARG A 107 -7.11 12.83 1.17
CA ARG A 107 -7.61 14.01 0.46
C ARG A 107 -6.51 15.03 0.12
N SER A 108 -5.43 15.05 0.88
CA SER A 108 -4.32 15.96 0.63
C SER A 108 -3.51 15.62 -0.63
N ASP A 109 -3.47 14.33 -1.03
CA ASP A 109 -2.75 13.84 -2.21
C ASP A 109 -3.23 12.40 -2.53
N ASP A 110 -4.32 12.30 -3.25
CA ASP A 110 -5.11 11.08 -3.49
C ASP A 110 -4.68 10.24 -4.70
N ASN A 111 -3.75 10.72 -5.53
CA ASN A 111 -3.31 10.00 -6.72
C ASN A 111 -2.63 8.68 -6.36
N ALA A 112 -3.04 7.60 -6.99
CA ALA A 112 -2.57 6.24 -6.73
C ALA A 112 -2.70 5.85 -5.26
N MET A 113 -3.75 6.32 -4.58
CA MET A 113 -4.04 5.98 -3.19
C MET A 113 -5.41 5.31 -3.05
N LEU A 114 -5.48 4.34 -2.15
CA LEU A 114 -6.70 3.66 -1.77
C LEU A 114 -6.76 3.57 -0.24
N VAL A 115 -7.90 3.93 0.33
CA VAL A 115 -8.18 3.76 1.76
C VAL A 115 -9.40 2.87 1.92
N ALA A 116 -9.37 1.91 2.84
CA ALA A 116 -10.52 1.05 3.12
C ALA A 116 -10.47 0.45 4.53
N PRO A 117 -11.62 0.16 5.14
CA PRO A 117 -11.66 -0.67 6.34
C PRO A 117 -11.17 -2.09 6.03
N PHE A 118 -10.48 -2.69 7.00
CA PHE A 118 -10.17 -4.12 7.01
C PHE A 118 -10.31 -4.66 8.44
N PRO A 119 -11.52 -5.06 8.85
CA PRO A 119 -11.84 -5.40 10.24
C PRO A 119 -10.87 -6.37 10.92
N LYS A 120 -10.28 -7.31 10.16
CA LYS A 120 -9.32 -8.29 10.66
C LYS A 120 -8.00 -7.68 11.19
N LEU A 121 -7.75 -6.40 10.95
CA LEU A 121 -6.61 -5.69 11.53
C LEU A 121 -6.86 -5.26 12.98
N GLU A 122 -8.11 -5.37 13.46
CA GLU A 122 -8.51 -5.03 14.83
C GLU A 122 -8.15 -3.58 15.20
N ASN A 123 -7.12 -3.35 16.02
CA ASN A 123 -6.65 -2.04 16.44
C ASN A 123 -5.47 -1.51 15.63
N LYS A 124 -5.20 -2.11 14.45
CA LYS A 124 -4.03 -1.74 13.62
C LYS A 124 -4.44 -1.01 12.36
N ILE A 125 -3.52 -0.17 11.91
CA ILE A 125 -3.54 0.48 10.61
C ILE A 125 -2.41 -0.14 9.80
N ALA A 126 -2.69 -0.65 8.60
CA ALA A 126 -1.71 -1.14 7.64
C ALA A 126 -1.48 -0.09 6.56
N VAL A 127 -0.22 0.13 6.21
CA VAL A 127 0.19 0.95 5.05
C VAL A 127 0.98 0.05 4.12
N GLU A 128 0.54 -0.05 2.88
CA GLU A 128 0.97 -1.05 1.92
C GLU A 128 1.48 -0.42 0.64
N ALA A 129 2.57 -0.95 0.13
CA ALA A 129 3.05 -0.77 -1.23
C ALA A 129 3.44 -2.15 -1.77
N TRP A 130 3.72 -2.28 -3.07
CA TRP A 130 4.14 -3.56 -3.62
C TRP A 130 5.32 -4.16 -2.85
N THR A 131 5.12 -5.34 -2.24
CA THR A 131 6.07 -6.06 -1.37
C THR A 131 6.41 -5.41 -0.03
N TYR A 132 5.89 -4.22 0.29
CA TYR A 132 6.14 -3.53 1.54
C TYR A 132 4.89 -3.41 2.40
N LEU A 133 5.04 -3.67 3.69
CA LEU A 133 3.98 -3.54 4.69
C LEU A 133 4.52 -2.85 5.93
N SER A 134 3.77 -1.87 6.40
CA SER A 134 3.98 -1.25 7.70
C SER A 134 2.69 -1.32 8.51
N THR A 135 2.77 -1.65 9.80
CA THR A 135 1.60 -1.66 10.70
C THR A 135 1.81 -0.75 11.89
N CYS A 136 0.81 0.06 12.19
CA CYS A 136 0.80 1.05 13.27
C CYS A 136 -0.42 0.81 14.17
N THR A 137 -0.38 1.32 15.40
CA THR A 137 -1.56 1.41 16.29
C THR A 137 -2.24 2.78 16.19
N HIS A 138 -1.53 3.80 15.70
CA HIS A 138 -2.04 5.16 15.49
C HIS A 138 -1.54 5.73 14.17
N PHE A 139 -2.29 6.66 13.61
CA PHE A 139 -1.85 7.43 12.47
C PHE A 139 -0.66 8.32 12.84
N ASN A 140 0.35 8.37 11.98
CA ASN A 140 1.48 9.30 12.10
C ASN A 140 1.77 9.94 10.73
N GLU A 141 1.48 11.21 10.60
CA GLU A 141 1.55 11.93 9.32
C GLU A 141 2.95 11.87 8.69
N ASN A 142 4.01 12.09 9.46
CA ASN A 142 5.38 12.05 8.95
C ASN A 142 5.76 10.64 8.45
N GLY A 143 5.44 9.59 9.21
CA GLY A 143 5.70 8.20 8.82
C GLY A 143 4.98 7.85 7.52
N PHE A 144 3.69 8.15 7.46
CA PHE A 144 2.85 7.86 6.29
C PHE A 144 3.27 8.65 5.05
N THR A 145 3.62 9.95 5.21
CA THR A 145 4.16 10.77 4.12
C THR A 145 5.46 10.17 3.58
N LYS A 146 6.41 9.82 4.47
CA LYS A 146 7.68 9.22 4.03
C LYS A 146 7.50 7.84 3.38
N PHE A 147 6.55 7.04 3.86
CA PHE A 147 6.22 5.75 3.23
C PHE A 147 5.63 5.97 1.83
N ARG A 148 4.61 6.82 1.71
CA ARG A 148 3.97 7.17 0.44
C ARG A 148 4.99 7.71 -0.57
N ASP A 149 5.72 8.74 -0.20
CA ASP A 149 6.64 9.43 -1.12
C ASP A 149 7.81 8.55 -1.57
N ALA A 150 8.22 7.59 -0.73
CA ALA A 150 9.30 6.66 -1.05
C ALA A 150 8.88 5.49 -1.94
N LEU A 151 7.63 5.03 -1.84
CA LEU A 151 7.20 3.76 -2.41
C LEU A 151 6.08 3.90 -3.45
N ARG A 152 5.36 5.03 -3.50
CA ARG A 152 4.33 5.28 -4.52
C ARG A 152 4.96 5.37 -5.91
N TYR A 153 4.28 4.79 -6.90
CA TYR A 153 4.71 4.65 -8.30
C TYR A 153 5.92 3.71 -8.52
N HIS A 154 6.24 2.90 -7.52
CA HIS A 154 7.33 1.91 -7.59
C HIS A 154 6.83 0.45 -7.67
N GLY A 155 5.64 0.25 -8.20
CA GLY A 155 5.14 -1.08 -8.55
C GLY A 155 5.88 -1.67 -9.77
N PRO A 156 5.76 -2.99 -10.01
CA PRO A 156 6.39 -3.64 -11.16
C PRO A 156 5.73 -3.31 -12.50
N GLU A 157 4.54 -2.72 -12.48
CA GLU A 157 3.87 -2.18 -13.67
C GLU A 157 3.78 -0.67 -13.60
N HIS A 158 4.19 -0.02 -14.68
CA HIS A 158 4.20 1.44 -14.76
C HIS A 158 2.98 1.93 -15.53
N PHE A 159 2.13 2.67 -14.84
CA PHE A 159 0.97 3.35 -15.43
C PHE A 159 1.15 4.86 -15.41
N PRO A 160 0.60 5.57 -16.42
CA PRO A 160 0.51 7.02 -16.36
C PRO A 160 -0.25 7.47 -15.11
N LYS A 161 0.27 8.47 -14.40
CA LYS A 161 -0.38 9.01 -13.18
C LYS A 161 -1.81 9.47 -13.42
N SER A 162 -2.14 9.88 -14.65
CA SER A 162 -3.50 10.28 -15.05
C SER A 162 -4.51 9.13 -15.00
N LEU A 163 -4.07 7.86 -15.05
CA LEU A 163 -4.92 6.67 -14.92
C LEU A 163 -5.02 6.15 -13.46
N LEU A 164 -4.32 6.79 -12.54
CA LEU A 164 -4.31 6.43 -11.12
C LEU A 164 -5.05 7.47 -10.26
N GLN A 165 -5.96 8.21 -10.88
CA GLN A 165 -6.80 9.22 -10.22
C GLN A 165 -7.99 8.56 -9.50
N PRO A 166 -8.53 9.18 -8.46
CA PRO A 166 -9.80 8.76 -7.87
C PRO A 166 -10.89 8.57 -8.92
N GLY A 167 -11.65 7.48 -8.80
CA GLY A 167 -12.71 7.14 -9.76
C GLY A 167 -12.25 6.34 -10.99
N GLN A 168 -10.96 6.02 -11.11
CA GLN A 168 -10.39 5.22 -12.19
C GLN A 168 -10.14 3.77 -11.78
#